data_2b42cf58c819695afcb7bcfc5e4a5ed3
#
_entry.id   2b42cf58c819695afcb7bcfc5e4a5ed3
#
_cell.length_a   1.000
_cell.length_b   1.000
_cell.length_c   1.000
_cell.angle_alpha   90.00
_cell.angle_beta   90.00
_cell.angle_gamma   90.00
#
_symmetry.space_group_name_H-M   'P 1'
#
loop_
_entity.id
_entity.type
_entity.pdbx_description
1 polymer ?
#
loop_
_entity_poly.entity_id
_entity_poly.type
_entity_poly.pdbx_seq_one_letter_code
_entity_poly.pdbx_strand_id
1 'polypeptide(L)'
;MGERAPRCWYPILMIVICIKLVLQASISFRAAPKAVHITFSQFAAMKNQPIPSHKSIGRWLTRVGLYKLNCLKEKANDWALIVDNSVQIGTQKCLVILGVRLSKFQGKALRFEEMEMLSMEFHDRSDAKIVCKALEKAQEKVGAVAMVCADDGTDLRKGVSLFCKKYHVGRVFDVVHKIGTFLKKLLEKDPEWQAFTSAAAEAKKKMQQTQAAHLVPPNQRTKSRFLNIEILVRWGVDVTVALEDPKHPDRQLLEQYCGWIRQHAGIITRLKQVDLISQKVRQHIREGISSTTGDEVETMLELFDLGIGACQYAGMLIDFLHEQSKVVPVGQVWIGSSEIIESLFGKLKCLEHDQSKGGFTSLVLGAAACVGKVDVDVVKAAMQQVKTADVAAWTRGQMGTTLLSKRRQALGAWRRKKKKRERLKKKKLPENMEQESTGDPLRQVVGF
;
A
#
# COMPACT_ATOMS: atom_id res chain seq x y z
N MET A 1 -8.54 -22.27 29.51
CA MET A 1 -8.37 -21.51 28.27
C MET A 1 -9.66 -21.37 27.52
N GLY A 2 -10.10 -20.24 27.33
CA GLY A 2 -11.20 -19.59 26.67
C GLY A 2 -12.16 -20.33 25.76
N GLU A 3 -13.24 -19.65 25.59
CA GLU A 3 -14.36 -19.96 24.72
C GLU A 3 -13.92 -20.32 23.30
N ARG A 4 -14.58 -21.30 22.70
CA ARG A 4 -14.41 -21.70 21.29
C ARG A 4 -15.65 -21.28 20.50
N ALA A 5 -15.45 -20.74 19.30
CA ALA A 5 -16.56 -20.54 18.40
C ALA A 5 -17.07 -21.90 17.86
N PRO A 6 -18.37 -22.01 17.48
CA PRO A 6 -18.90 -23.22 16.86
C PRO A 6 -18.04 -23.67 15.66
N ARG A 7 -17.72 -24.95 15.61
CA ARG A 7 -16.88 -25.56 14.57
C ARG A 7 -15.43 -25.03 14.51
N CYS A 8 -14.96 -24.34 15.56
CA CYS A 8 -13.55 -23.93 15.69
C CYS A 8 -12.83 -24.84 16.68
N TRP A 9 -11.75 -25.46 16.24
CA TRP A 9 -10.92 -26.30 17.11
C TRP A 9 -10.13 -25.48 18.14
N TYR A 10 -9.74 -24.26 17.75
CA TYR A 10 -8.90 -23.38 18.56
C TYR A 10 -9.74 -22.40 19.39
N PRO A 11 -9.28 -22.05 20.61
CA PRO A 11 -9.90 -20.99 21.42
C PRO A 11 -9.89 -19.65 20.67
N ILE A 12 -10.89 -18.80 20.90
CA ILE A 12 -10.99 -17.48 20.25
C ILE A 12 -9.75 -16.63 20.54
N LEU A 13 -9.27 -16.64 21.79
CA LEU A 13 -8.07 -15.87 22.16
C LEU A 13 -6.85 -16.28 21.35
N MET A 14 -6.66 -17.58 21.05
CA MET A 14 -5.60 -18.06 20.18
C MET A 14 -5.73 -17.47 18.77
N ILE A 15 -6.94 -17.42 18.24
CA ILE A 15 -7.21 -16.85 16.91
C ILE A 15 -6.89 -15.35 16.91
N VAL A 16 -7.30 -14.61 17.95
CA VAL A 16 -7.01 -13.18 18.13
C VAL A 16 -5.49 -12.93 18.15
N ILE A 17 -4.76 -13.69 18.99
CA ILE A 17 -3.31 -13.57 19.10
C ILE A 17 -2.64 -13.78 17.73
N CYS A 18 -2.98 -14.87 17.03
CA CYS A 18 -2.40 -15.16 15.72
C CYS A 18 -2.70 -14.06 14.67
N ILE A 19 -3.91 -13.54 14.65
CA ILE A 19 -4.30 -12.46 13.74
C ILE A 19 -3.55 -11.17 14.09
N LYS A 20 -3.46 -10.79 15.37
CA LYS A 20 -2.71 -9.60 15.80
C LYS A 20 -1.21 -9.71 15.50
N LEU A 21 -0.60 -10.88 15.68
CA LEU A 21 0.79 -11.11 15.29
C LEU A 21 1.01 -10.82 13.81
N VAL A 22 0.11 -11.25 12.94
CA VAL A 22 0.21 -11.01 11.50
C VAL A 22 -0.08 -9.53 11.16
N LEU A 23 -1.17 -8.95 11.68
CA LEU A 23 -1.61 -7.62 11.29
C LEU A 23 -0.85 -6.48 11.98
N GLN A 24 -0.58 -6.60 13.28
CA GLN A 24 0.01 -5.52 14.08
C GLN A 24 1.53 -5.67 14.20
N ALA A 25 2.03 -6.89 14.46
CA ALA A 25 3.46 -7.15 14.56
C ALA A 25 4.13 -7.46 13.21
N SER A 26 3.37 -7.48 12.11
CA SER A 26 3.88 -7.74 10.75
C SER A 26 4.64 -9.07 10.61
N ILE A 27 4.30 -10.06 11.43
CA ILE A 27 4.90 -11.39 11.40
C ILE A 27 4.30 -12.18 10.23
N SER A 28 5.13 -12.86 9.45
CA SER A 28 4.65 -13.67 8.32
C SER A 28 3.71 -14.80 8.78
N PHE A 29 2.81 -15.22 7.88
CA PHE A 29 1.91 -16.36 8.19
C PHE A 29 2.66 -17.64 8.61
N ARG A 30 3.87 -17.85 8.10
CA ARG A 30 4.70 -19.01 8.46
C ARG A 30 5.44 -18.84 9.78
N ALA A 31 5.76 -17.62 10.15
CA ALA A 31 6.45 -17.30 11.41
C ALA A 31 5.47 -17.23 12.59
N ALA A 32 4.21 -16.82 12.38
CA ALA A 32 3.24 -16.68 13.45
C ALA A 32 3.00 -17.97 14.27
N PRO A 33 2.85 -19.18 13.70
CA PRO A 33 2.79 -20.42 14.46
C PRO A 33 4.05 -20.67 15.32
N LYS A 34 5.22 -20.34 14.79
CA LYS A 34 6.48 -20.50 15.51
C LYS A 34 6.57 -19.55 16.69
N ALA A 35 6.18 -18.28 16.50
CA ALA A 35 6.14 -17.28 17.56
C ALA A 35 5.21 -17.72 18.70
N VAL A 36 4.00 -18.19 18.36
CA VAL A 36 3.04 -18.73 19.34
C VAL A 36 3.63 -19.95 20.07
N HIS A 37 4.27 -20.88 19.36
CA HIS A 37 4.89 -22.05 19.96
C HIS A 37 6.01 -21.66 20.94
N ILE A 38 6.92 -20.79 20.54
CA ILE A 38 8.02 -20.31 21.39
C ILE A 38 7.46 -19.67 22.65
N THR A 39 6.49 -18.76 22.51
CA THR A 39 5.89 -18.07 23.67
C THR A 39 5.17 -19.05 24.59
N PHE A 40 4.35 -19.94 24.05
CA PHE A 40 3.52 -20.84 24.86
C PHE A 40 4.35 -21.95 25.55
N SER A 41 5.46 -22.37 24.96
CA SER A 41 6.36 -23.35 25.56
C SER A 41 6.99 -22.85 26.86
N GLN A 42 7.06 -21.54 27.10
CA GLN A 42 7.59 -20.95 28.33
C GLN A 42 6.57 -20.96 29.49
N PHE A 43 5.29 -21.21 29.22
CA PHE A 43 4.24 -21.21 30.24
C PHE A 43 3.70 -22.62 30.46
N ALA A 44 3.86 -23.17 31.65
CA ALA A 44 3.44 -24.55 31.99
C ALA A 44 1.96 -24.82 31.63
N ALA A 45 1.07 -23.86 31.89
CA ALA A 45 -0.38 -23.96 31.57
C ALA A 45 -0.68 -23.94 30.06
N MET A 46 0.26 -23.54 29.22
CA MET A 46 0.06 -23.38 27.78
C MET A 46 0.89 -24.35 26.93
N LYS A 47 1.86 -25.05 27.53
CA LYS A 47 2.82 -25.88 26.82
C LYS A 47 2.18 -26.96 25.91
N ASN A 48 1.05 -27.50 26.30
CA ASN A 48 0.36 -28.56 25.57
C ASN A 48 -0.78 -28.05 24.65
N GLN A 49 -0.87 -26.72 24.42
CA GLN A 49 -1.91 -26.19 23.55
C GLN A 49 -1.59 -26.47 22.07
N PRO A 50 -2.59 -26.85 21.27
CA PRO A 50 -2.40 -27.09 19.86
C PRO A 50 -2.02 -25.80 19.14
N ILE A 51 -0.92 -25.84 18.37
CA ILE A 51 -0.44 -24.70 17.59
C ILE A 51 -1.11 -24.69 16.21
N PRO A 52 -1.71 -23.58 15.80
CA PRO A 52 -2.40 -23.51 14.51
C PRO A 52 -1.42 -23.50 13.33
N SER A 53 -1.83 -24.07 12.20
CA SER A 53 -1.06 -23.98 10.98
C SER A 53 -1.16 -22.57 10.35
N HIS A 54 -0.15 -22.17 9.59
CA HIS A 54 -0.20 -20.94 8.81
C HIS A 54 -1.43 -20.84 7.87
N LYS A 55 -1.90 -21.98 7.35
CA LYS A 55 -3.12 -22.06 6.54
C LYS A 55 -4.37 -21.74 7.36
N SER A 56 -4.42 -22.17 8.61
CA SER A 56 -5.53 -21.86 9.52
C SER A 56 -5.57 -20.36 9.82
N ILE A 57 -4.41 -19.75 10.09
CA ILE A 57 -4.30 -18.29 10.34
C ILE A 57 -4.78 -17.50 9.12
N GLY A 58 -4.35 -17.86 7.91
CA GLY A 58 -4.81 -17.21 6.68
C GLY A 58 -6.33 -17.33 6.47
N ARG A 59 -6.92 -18.50 6.78
CA ARG A 59 -8.38 -18.69 6.72
C ARG A 59 -9.12 -17.83 7.74
N TRP A 60 -8.62 -17.72 8.96
CA TRP A 60 -9.24 -16.87 9.98
C TRP A 60 -9.16 -15.40 9.59
N LEU A 61 -8.00 -14.96 9.11
CA LEU A 61 -7.83 -13.58 8.65
C LEU A 61 -8.83 -13.19 7.56
N THR A 62 -9.00 -14.06 6.54
CA THR A 62 -9.93 -13.79 5.45
C THR A 62 -11.39 -13.84 5.89
N ARG A 63 -11.75 -14.67 6.88
CA ARG A 63 -13.08 -14.68 7.49
C ARG A 63 -13.36 -13.40 8.27
N VAL A 64 -12.39 -12.92 9.07
CA VAL A 64 -12.50 -11.64 9.79
C VAL A 64 -12.64 -10.48 8.80
N GLY A 65 -11.85 -10.48 7.72
CA GLY A 65 -11.97 -9.45 6.69
C GLY A 65 -13.35 -9.43 6.01
N LEU A 66 -13.87 -10.60 5.64
CA LEU A 66 -15.19 -10.69 5.03
C LEU A 66 -16.31 -10.30 6.00
N TYR A 67 -16.18 -10.66 7.28
CA TYR A 67 -17.10 -10.23 8.33
C TYR A 67 -17.13 -8.70 8.44
N LYS A 68 -15.96 -8.07 8.58
CA LYS A 68 -15.86 -6.61 8.69
C LYS A 68 -16.39 -5.86 7.48
N LEU A 69 -16.21 -6.41 6.27
CA LEU A 69 -16.77 -5.84 5.04
C LEU A 69 -18.30 -5.87 5.01
N ASN A 70 -18.92 -6.91 5.59
CA ASN A 70 -20.34 -7.17 5.47
C ASN A 70 -21.15 -6.90 6.77
N CYS A 71 -20.49 -6.73 7.92
CA CYS A 71 -21.19 -6.46 9.18
C CYS A 71 -21.96 -5.13 9.10
N LEU A 72 -23.02 -5.04 9.89
CA LEU A 72 -23.81 -3.83 10.03
C LEU A 72 -22.91 -2.67 10.49
N LYS A 73 -23.10 -1.52 9.88
CA LYS A 73 -22.40 -0.28 10.21
C LYS A 73 -23.31 0.66 11.00
N GLU A 74 -22.68 1.50 11.80
CA GLU A 74 -23.41 2.56 12.52
C GLU A 74 -24.07 3.50 11.51
N LYS A 75 -25.37 3.77 11.68
CA LYS A 75 -26.09 4.76 10.88
C LYS A 75 -25.94 6.14 11.50
N ALA A 76 -25.45 7.10 10.72
CA ALA A 76 -25.26 8.46 11.18
C ALA A 76 -25.24 9.46 10.00
N ASN A 77 -25.08 10.74 10.32
CA ASN A 77 -25.16 11.84 9.35
C ASN A 77 -23.83 12.60 9.11
N ASP A 78 -22.74 12.12 9.68
CA ASP A 78 -21.43 12.78 9.67
C ASP A 78 -20.30 11.87 9.14
N TRP A 79 -20.62 10.96 8.25
CA TRP A 79 -19.61 10.09 7.67
C TRP A 79 -18.72 10.83 6.66
N ALA A 80 -17.41 10.70 6.84
CA ALA A 80 -16.43 11.02 5.82
C ALA A 80 -16.04 9.73 5.11
N LEU A 81 -16.06 9.75 3.77
CA LEU A 81 -15.61 8.64 2.94
C LEU A 81 -14.25 8.97 2.32
N ILE A 82 -13.36 8.01 2.32
CA ILE A 82 -12.07 8.07 1.62
C ILE A 82 -12.09 6.98 0.56
N VAL A 83 -11.82 7.34 -0.69
CA VAL A 83 -11.90 6.41 -1.82
C VAL A 83 -10.65 6.46 -2.68
N ASP A 84 -10.13 5.28 -3.03
CA ASP A 84 -9.00 5.13 -3.94
C ASP A 84 -9.02 3.79 -4.68
N ASN A 85 -8.26 3.71 -5.76
CA ASN A 85 -8.07 2.52 -6.59
C ASN A 85 -6.66 1.94 -6.45
N SER A 86 -6.55 0.68 -6.04
CA SER A 86 -5.32 -0.07 -6.18
C SER A 86 -5.27 -0.82 -7.50
N VAL A 87 -4.11 -0.79 -8.16
CA VAL A 87 -3.85 -1.55 -9.39
C VAL A 87 -2.91 -2.69 -9.08
N GLN A 88 -3.28 -3.90 -9.52
CA GLN A 88 -2.44 -5.09 -9.45
C GLN A 88 -1.97 -5.51 -10.85
N ILE A 89 -1.35 -6.68 -10.96
CA ILE A 89 -0.89 -7.23 -12.23
C ILE A 89 -2.08 -7.44 -13.17
N GLY A 90 -1.97 -6.90 -14.38
CA GLY A 90 -3.02 -6.89 -15.38
C GLY A 90 -3.87 -5.61 -15.32
N THR A 91 -5.09 -5.67 -15.83
CA THR A 91 -6.02 -4.53 -15.91
C THR A 91 -6.90 -4.38 -14.68
N GLN A 92 -6.95 -5.39 -13.81
CA GLN A 92 -7.87 -5.42 -12.67
C GLN A 92 -7.51 -4.36 -11.62
N LYS A 93 -8.49 -3.53 -11.27
CA LYS A 93 -8.41 -2.52 -10.22
C LYS A 93 -9.26 -2.95 -9.03
N CYS A 94 -8.81 -2.64 -7.82
CA CYS A 94 -9.59 -2.78 -6.59
C CYS A 94 -9.98 -1.39 -6.10
N LEU A 95 -11.27 -1.05 -6.18
CA LEU A 95 -11.83 0.16 -5.61
C LEU A 95 -12.09 -0.09 -4.12
N VAL A 96 -11.48 0.72 -3.28
CA VAL A 96 -11.64 0.65 -1.81
C VAL A 96 -12.31 1.91 -1.31
N ILE A 97 -13.32 1.75 -0.45
CA ILE A 97 -13.95 2.86 0.27
C ILE A 97 -13.83 2.60 1.77
N LEU A 98 -13.13 3.49 2.44
CA LEU A 98 -13.07 3.56 3.90
C LEU A 98 -14.01 4.65 4.39
N GLY A 99 -14.53 4.48 5.60
CA GLY A 99 -15.36 5.49 6.26
C GLY A 99 -14.87 5.78 7.67
N VAL A 100 -15.05 7.01 8.11
CA VAL A 100 -14.87 7.44 9.50
C VAL A 100 -15.92 8.48 9.85
N ARG A 101 -16.35 8.52 11.11
CA ARG A 101 -17.23 9.55 11.63
C ARG A 101 -16.46 10.83 11.90
N LEU A 102 -16.88 11.96 11.32
CA LEU A 102 -16.25 13.24 11.58
C LEU A 102 -16.31 13.61 13.08
N SER A 103 -17.37 13.25 13.77
CA SER A 103 -17.48 13.42 15.23
C SER A 103 -16.45 12.62 16.04
N LYS A 104 -15.84 11.58 15.46
CA LYS A 104 -14.78 10.78 16.07
C LYS A 104 -13.38 11.17 15.57
N PHE A 105 -13.30 12.03 14.58
CA PHE A 105 -12.03 12.54 14.05
C PHE A 105 -11.47 13.60 14.99
N GLN A 106 -10.28 13.37 15.53
CA GLN A 106 -9.68 14.22 16.58
C GLN A 106 -8.65 15.23 16.04
N GLY A 107 -8.65 15.52 14.74
CA GLY A 107 -7.64 16.40 14.14
C GLY A 107 -6.22 15.82 14.24
N LYS A 108 -6.07 14.52 14.03
CA LYS A 108 -4.79 13.81 14.02
C LYS A 108 -4.73 12.85 12.86
N ALA A 109 -3.51 12.38 12.54
CA ALA A 109 -3.34 11.34 11.54
C ALA A 109 -4.23 10.11 11.83
N LEU A 110 -5.05 9.72 10.84
CA LEU A 110 -5.99 8.61 10.95
C LEU A 110 -5.26 7.28 11.21
N ARG A 111 -5.86 6.46 12.06
CA ARG A 111 -5.40 5.10 12.36
C ARG A 111 -6.38 4.07 11.82
N PHE A 112 -5.90 2.88 11.52
CA PHE A 112 -6.75 1.80 11.01
C PHE A 112 -7.89 1.43 11.95
N GLU A 113 -7.67 1.51 13.27
CA GLU A 113 -8.68 1.20 14.29
C GLU A 113 -9.85 2.18 14.31
N GLU A 114 -9.68 3.39 13.77
CA GLU A 114 -10.70 4.45 13.71
C GLU A 114 -11.57 4.34 12.46
N MET A 115 -11.11 3.56 11.47
CA MET A 115 -11.75 3.43 10.17
C MET A 115 -12.72 2.26 10.10
N GLU A 116 -13.66 2.35 9.16
CA GLU A 116 -14.55 1.27 8.76
C GLU A 116 -14.32 0.88 7.29
N MET A 117 -14.23 -0.40 7.00
CA MET A 117 -14.24 -0.90 5.62
C MET A 117 -15.67 -0.91 5.11
N LEU A 118 -16.00 -0.09 4.12
CA LEU A 118 -17.35 0.05 3.58
C LEU A 118 -17.51 -0.68 2.25
N SER A 119 -16.52 -0.60 1.37
CA SER A 119 -16.56 -1.27 0.07
C SER A 119 -15.18 -1.74 -0.37
N MET A 120 -15.17 -2.85 -1.09
CA MET A 120 -14.02 -3.41 -1.80
C MET A 120 -14.54 -4.11 -3.05
N GLU A 121 -14.44 -3.45 -4.20
CA GLU A 121 -14.97 -3.92 -5.47
C GLU A 121 -13.86 -4.09 -6.51
N PHE A 122 -13.97 -5.11 -7.37
CA PHE A 122 -12.96 -5.45 -8.38
C PHE A 122 -13.51 -5.25 -9.77
N HIS A 123 -12.79 -4.48 -10.59
CA HIS A 123 -13.20 -4.14 -11.95
C HIS A 123 -12.01 -4.25 -12.91
N ASP A 124 -12.23 -4.78 -14.11
CA ASP A 124 -11.21 -4.78 -15.17
C ASP A 124 -11.01 -3.37 -15.75
N ARG A 125 -12.05 -2.54 -15.69
CA ARG A 125 -12.00 -1.11 -16.02
C ARG A 125 -12.77 -0.35 -14.95
N SER A 126 -12.20 0.75 -14.48
CA SER A 126 -12.90 1.70 -13.61
C SER A 126 -13.47 2.82 -14.49
N ASP A 127 -14.68 3.23 -14.21
CA ASP A 127 -15.31 4.43 -14.81
C ASP A 127 -16.07 5.23 -13.73
N ALA A 128 -16.48 6.44 -14.09
CA ALA A 128 -17.17 7.33 -13.17
C ALA A 128 -18.48 6.76 -12.61
N LYS A 129 -19.21 5.96 -13.39
CA LYS A 129 -20.49 5.36 -12.95
C LYS A 129 -20.26 4.26 -11.90
N ILE A 130 -19.20 3.47 -12.09
CA ILE A 130 -18.79 2.43 -11.12
C ILE A 130 -18.44 3.06 -9.78
N VAL A 131 -17.61 4.12 -9.79
CA VAL A 131 -17.22 4.84 -8.58
C VAL A 131 -18.44 5.46 -7.89
N CYS A 132 -19.31 6.13 -8.64
CA CYS A 132 -20.53 6.73 -8.09
C CYS A 132 -21.43 5.66 -7.42
N LYS A 133 -21.71 4.54 -8.09
CA LYS A 133 -22.49 3.43 -7.53
C LYS A 133 -21.87 2.82 -6.29
N ALA A 134 -20.54 2.69 -6.25
CA ALA A 134 -19.85 2.17 -5.07
C ALA A 134 -20.02 3.10 -3.85
N LEU A 135 -19.95 4.42 -4.07
CA LEU A 135 -20.21 5.43 -3.04
C LEU A 135 -21.69 5.41 -2.59
N GLU A 136 -22.64 5.24 -3.50
CA GLU A 136 -24.07 5.09 -3.19
C GLU A 136 -24.31 3.87 -2.26
N LYS A 137 -23.74 2.71 -2.61
CA LYS A 137 -23.81 1.51 -1.76
C LYS A 137 -23.15 1.71 -0.39
N ALA A 138 -22.05 2.46 -0.34
CA ALA A 138 -21.40 2.79 0.92
C ALA A 138 -22.29 3.69 1.77
N GLN A 139 -22.91 4.71 1.20
CA GLN A 139 -23.89 5.57 1.88
C GLN A 139 -25.09 4.78 2.38
N GLU A 140 -25.63 3.85 1.59
CA GLU A 140 -26.72 2.97 2.03
C GLU A 140 -26.34 2.18 3.30
N LYS A 141 -25.07 1.80 3.46
CA LYS A 141 -24.60 1.09 4.67
C LYS A 141 -24.51 1.98 5.89
N VAL A 142 -24.13 3.25 5.74
CA VAL A 142 -23.73 4.11 6.86
C VAL A 142 -24.71 5.25 7.18
N GLY A 143 -25.62 5.59 6.28
CA GLY A 143 -26.51 6.74 6.39
C GLY A 143 -26.00 7.93 5.59
N ALA A 144 -26.11 9.15 6.12
CA ALA A 144 -25.69 10.33 5.39
C ALA A 144 -24.16 10.50 5.39
N VAL A 145 -23.65 10.95 4.27
CA VAL A 145 -22.23 11.26 4.05
C VAL A 145 -22.06 12.78 4.03
N ALA A 146 -21.16 13.29 4.85
CA ALA A 146 -20.84 14.73 4.89
C ALA A 146 -19.81 15.13 3.84
N MET A 147 -18.79 14.27 3.64
CA MET A 147 -17.71 14.56 2.71
C MET A 147 -17.12 13.30 2.06
N VAL A 148 -16.48 13.49 0.92
CA VAL A 148 -15.66 12.47 0.26
C VAL A 148 -14.27 13.04 -0.02
N CYS A 149 -13.22 12.34 0.45
CA CYS A 149 -11.82 12.59 0.09
C CYS A 149 -11.36 11.60 -0.97
N ALA A 150 -10.76 12.08 -2.05
CA ALA A 150 -10.29 11.23 -3.14
C ALA A 150 -9.13 11.88 -3.90
N ASP A 151 -8.32 11.03 -4.54
CA ASP A 151 -7.35 11.43 -5.58
C ASP A 151 -8.03 12.14 -6.78
N ASP A 152 -7.25 12.89 -7.55
CA ASP A 152 -7.67 13.59 -8.77
C ASP A 152 -7.59 12.71 -10.05
N GLY A 153 -7.46 11.40 -9.92
CA GLY A 153 -7.51 10.45 -11.03
C GLY A 153 -8.82 10.59 -11.81
N THR A 154 -8.76 10.56 -13.14
CA THR A 154 -9.90 10.90 -14.02
C THR A 154 -11.20 10.18 -13.66
N ASP A 155 -11.13 8.87 -13.36
CA ASP A 155 -12.30 8.05 -13.05
C ASP A 155 -12.86 8.40 -11.66
N LEU A 156 -11.96 8.55 -10.66
CA LEU A 156 -12.32 8.94 -9.30
C LEU A 156 -12.90 10.36 -9.29
N ARG A 157 -12.20 11.31 -9.91
CA ARG A 157 -12.66 12.70 -10.00
C ARG A 157 -14.09 12.83 -10.54
N LYS A 158 -14.38 12.18 -11.67
CA LYS A 158 -15.70 12.23 -12.29
C LYS A 158 -16.74 11.49 -11.46
N GLY A 159 -16.43 10.32 -10.94
CA GLY A 159 -17.37 9.50 -10.16
C GLY A 159 -17.71 10.12 -8.81
N VAL A 160 -16.73 10.65 -8.10
CA VAL A 160 -16.94 11.40 -6.84
C VAL A 160 -17.73 12.67 -7.11
N SER A 161 -17.43 13.42 -8.18
CA SER A 161 -18.20 14.62 -8.53
C SER A 161 -19.68 14.30 -8.83
N LEU A 162 -19.97 13.19 -9.53
CA LEU A 162 -21.36 12.76 -9.78
C LEU A 162 -22.10 12.45 -8.46
N PHE A 163 -21.44 11.72 -7.55
CA PHE A 163 -22.01 11.41 -6.25
C PHE A 163 -22.24 12.66 -5.41
N CYS A 164 -21.21 13.50 -5.26
CA CYS A 164 -21.28 14.70 -4.43
C CYS A 164 -22.34 15.69 -4.93
N LYS A 165 -22.45 15.86 -6.26
CA LYS A 165 -23.51 16.71 -6.86
C LYS A 165 -24.90 16.15 -6.60
N LYS A 166 -25.09 14.82 -6.71
CA LYS A 166 -26.40 14.17 -6.54
C LYS A 166 -26.90 14.26 -5.10
N TYR A 167 -26.01 14.11 -4.13
CA TYR A 167 -26.35 14.01 -2.70
C TYR A 167 -25.99 15.26 -1.88
N HIS A 168 -25.52 16.34 -2.52
CA HIS A 168 -25.06 17.58 -1.87
C HIS A 168 -23.98 17.33 -0.81
N VAL A 169 -23.03 16.45 -1.13
CA VAL A 169 -21.93 16.04 -0.26
C VAL A 169 -20.69 16.88 -0.58
N GLY A 170 -19.95 17.29 0.44
CA GLY A 170 -18.69 17.99 0.27
C GLY A 170 -17.62 17.12 -0.38
N ARG A 171 -16.76 17.74 -1.18
CA ARG A 171 -15.66 17.05 -1.83
C ARG A 171 -14.34 17.72 -1.49
N VAL A 172 -13.40 16.95 -0.96
CA VAL A 172 -12.01 17.33 -0.76
C VAL A 172 -11.11 16.50 -1.66
N PHE A 173 -10.17 17.15 -2.34
CA PHE A 173 -9.11 16.46 -3.05
C PHE A 173 -7.99 16.07 -2.11
N ASP A 174 -7.39 14.92 -2.32
CA ASP A 174 -6.19 14.50 -1.59
C ASP A 174 -5.06 15.50 -1.79
N VAL A 175 -4.75 16.25 -0.72
CA VAL A 175 -3.70 17.29 -0.73
C VAL A 175 -2.33 16.66 -0.92
N VAL A 176 -2.06 15.50 -0.33
CA VAL A 176 -0.75 14.83 -0.46
C VAL A 176 -0.52 14.40 -1.91
N HIS A 177 -1.56 13.89 -2.56
CA HIS A 177 -1.49 13.56 -3.99
C HIS A 177 -1.27 14.82 -4.85
N LYS A 178 -1.90 15.93 -4.47
CA LYS A 178 -1.76 17.23 -5.16
C LYS A 178 -0.36 17.81 -5.00
N ILE A 179 0.26 17.69 -3.84
CA ILE A 179 1.68 17.99 -3.61
C ILE A 179 2.55 17.31 -4.68
N GLY A 180 2.39 16.00 -4.86
CA GLY A 180 3.13 15.25 -5.89
C GLY A 180 2.85 15.73 -7.32
N THR A 181 1.62 16.13 -7.61
CA THR A 181 1.24 16.68 -8.93
C THR A 181 1.91 18.04 -9.19
N PHE A 182 1.96 18.91 -8.20
CA PHE A 182 2.62 20.21 -8.32
C PHE A 182 4.14 20.09 -8.40
N LEU A 183 4.74 19.18 -7.62
CA LEU A 183 6.16 18.82 -7.74
C LEU A 183 6.48 18.28 -9.13
N LYS A 184 5.62 17.43 -9.67
CA LYS A 184 5.77 16.95 -11.06
C LYS A 184 5.75 18.11 -12.04
N LYS A 185 4.77 19.02 -11.93
CA LYS A 185 4.65 20.19 -12.80
C LYS A 185 5.89 21.08 -12.73
N LEU A 186 6.45 21.26 -11.53
CA LEU A 186 7.64 22.08 -11.31
C LEU A 186 8.91 21.43 -11.87
N LEU A 187 9.10 20.12 -11.69
CA LEU A 187 10.39 19.46 -11.88
C LEU A 187 10.48 18.60 -13.15
N GLU A 188 9.37 18.10 -13.71
CA GLU A 188 9.43 17.10 -14.80
C GLU A 188 10.20 17.58 -16.03
N LYS A 189 10.04 18.87 -16.38
CA LYS A 189 10.69 19.51 -17.53
C LYS A 189 11.88 20.40 -17.15
N ASP A 190 12.23 20.46 -15.87
CA ASP A 190 13.33 21.29 -15.38
C ASP A 190 14.67 20.67 -15.75
N PRO A 191 15.52 21.36 -16.54
CA PRO A 191 16.80 20.83 -16.99
C PRO A 191 17.80 20.63 -15.86
N GLU A 192 17.78 21.48 -14.81
CA GLU A 192 18.64 21.33 -13.64
C GLU A 192 18.28 20.08 -12.83
N TRP A 193 16.98 19.82 -12.66
CA TRP A 193 16.49 18.59 -12.02
C TRP A 193 16.88 17.35 -12.79
N GLN A 194 16.74 17.38 -14.12
CA GLN A 194 17.12 16.25 -14.98
C GLN A 194 18.62 15.99 -14.93
N ALA A 195 19.43 17.03 -15.00
CA ALA A 195 20.89 16.93 -14.89
C ALA A 195 21.31 16.36 -13.52
N PHE A 196 20.77 16.90 -12.42
CA PHE A 196 21.05 16.44 -11.06
C PHE A 196 20.68 14.95 -10.87
N THR A 197 19.49 14.55 -11.29
CA THR A 197 19.05 13.15 -11.12
C THR A 197 19.82 12.18 -12.00
N SER A 198 20.26 12.60 -13.18
CA SER A 198 21.13 11.81 -14.06
C SER A 198 22.51 11.63 -13.46
N ALA A 199 23.14 12.72 -12.97
CA ALA A 199 24.41 12.67 -12.30
C ALA A 199 24.38 11.79 -11.03
N ALA A 200 23.32 11.89 -10.23
CA ALA A 200 23.12 11.02 -9.07
C ALA A 200 23.01 9.53 -9.46
N ALA A 201 22.30 9.22 -10.56
CA ALA A 201 22.16 7.85 -11.03
C ALA A 201 23.50 7.28 -11.56
N GLU A 202 24.32 8.09 -12.22
CA GLU A 202 25.67 7.72 -12.67
C GLU A 202 26.63 7.52 -11.49
N ALA A 203 26.65 8.47 -10.55
CA ALA A 203 27.46 8.37 -9.34
C ALA A 203 27.13 7.08 -8.58
N LYS A 204 25.83 6.75 -8.44
CA LYS A 204 25.41 5.50 -7.83
C LYS A 204 26.03 4.27 -8.49
N LYS A 205 25.99 4.17 -9.82
CA LYS A 205 26.55 3.03 -10.55
C LYS A 205 28.07 2.91 -10.33
N LYS A 206 28.78 4.04 -10.24
CA LYS A 206 30.22 4.08 -10.03
C LYS A 206 30.64 3.71 -8.60
N MET A 207 29.80 4.03 -7.60
CA MET A 207 30.14 3.93 -6.18
C MET A 207 29.72 2.61 -5.52
N GLN A 208 28.61 2.01 -5.95
CA GLN A 208 27.92 0.92 -5.20
C GLN A 208 28.77 -0.34 -4.95
N GLN A 209 29.87 -0.52 -5.69
CA GLN A 209 30.79 -1.66 -5.56
C GLN A 209 32.20 -1.23 -5.17
N THR A 210 32.37 -0.03 -4.60
CA THR A 210 33.66 0.52 -4.16
C THR A 210 33.63 0.78 -2.64
N GLN A 211 34.77 1.20 -2.09
CA GLN A 211 34.87 1.64 -0.70
C GLN A 211 33.97 2.87 -0.38
N ALA A 212 33.46 3.59 -1.40
CA ALA A 212 32.52 4.69 -1.26
C ALA A 212 31.05 4.23 -1.22
N ALA A 213 30.77 2.93 -1.07
CA ALA A 213 29.40 2.38 -1.09
C ALA A 213 28.47 2.97 0.00
N HIS A 214 28.99 3.43 1.12
CA HIS A 214 28.26 4.08 2.20
C HIS A 214 27.79 5.53 1.85
N LEU A 215 28.39 6.16 0.85
CA LEU A 215 28.08 7.51 0.36
C LEU A 215 27.13 7.49 -0.87
N VAL A 216 26.69 6.32 -1.29
CA VAL A 216 25.92 6.13 -2.53
C VAL A 216 24.60 6.91 -2.53
N PRO A 217 24.27 7.64 -3.63
CA PRO A 217 22.96 8.24 -3.80
C PRO A 217 21.81 7.25 -3.64
N PRO A 218 20.69 7.65 -3.04
CA PRO A 218 19.54 6.78 -2.85
C PRO A 218 18.94 6.31 -4.16
N ASN A 219 18.15 5.21 -4.10
CA ASN A 219 17.42 4.73 -5.27
C ASN A 219 16.33 5.72 -5.67
N GLN A 220 16.35 6.17 -6.91
CA GLN A 220 15.26 6.95 -7.48
C GLN A 220 14.10 6.01 -7.86
N ARG A 221 12.93 6.21 -7.26
CA ARG A 221 11.74 5.44 -7.58
C ARG A 221 11.12 5.93 -8.89
N THR A 222 10.70 5.01 -9.76
CA THR A 222 9.98 5.34 -10.99
C THR A 222 8.52 5.70 -10.73
N LYS A 223 7.87 4.99 -9.78
CA LYS A 223 6.52 5.28 -9.32
C LYS A 223 6.54 6.25 -8.16
N SER A 224 5.61 7.20 -8.15
CA SER A 224 5.51 8.25 -7.11
C SER A 224 6.83 9.00 -6.89
N ARG A 225 7.60 9.19 -7.98
CA ARG A 225 8.94 9.79 -7.96
C ARG A 225 8.94 11.14 -7.23
N PHE A 226 7.96 11.97 -7.55
CA PHE A 226 7.87 13.32 -7.03
C PHE A 226 7.36 13.39 -5.57
N LEU A 227 6.65 12.37 -5.10
CA LEU A 227 6.27 12.26 -3.68
C LEU A 227 7.41 11.77 -2.77
N ASN A 228 8.48 11.25 -3.35
CA ASN A 228 9.61 10.65 -2.62
C ASN A 228 10.95 11.33 -2.92
N ILE A 229 10.93 12.63 -3.23
CA ILE A 229 12.16 13.40 -3.49
C ILE A 229 12.97 13.64 -2.21
N GLU A 230 12.31 13.64 -1.05
CA GLU A 230 12.88 13.92 0.27
C GLU A 230 14.21 13.20 0.51
N ILE A 231 14.26 11.89 0.23
CA ILE A 231 15.46 11.08 0.48
C ILE A 231 16.64 11.54 -0.40
N LEU A 232 16.38 11.89 -1.66
CA LEU A 232 17.40 12.37 -2.56
C LEU A 232 17.85 13.80 -2.20
N VAL A 233 16.90 14.64 -1.80
CA VAL A 233 17.17 16.02 -1.35
C VAL A 233 18.04 16.01 -0.10
N ARG A 234 17.66 15.21 0.91
CA ARG A 234 18.43 15.06 2.15
C ARG A 234 19.84 14.59 1.87
N TRP A 235 19.98 13.52 1.08
CA TRP A 235 21.30 13.04 0.66
C TRP A 235 22.12 14.14 -0.04
N GLY A 236 21.53 14.90 -0.95
CA GLY A 236 22.20 16.01 -1.63
C GLY A 236 22.68 17.10 -0.69
N VAL A 237 21.86 17.48 0.28
CA VAL A 237 22.20 18.45 1.32
C VAL A 237 23.32 17.92 2.22
N ASP A 238 23.22 16.67 2.70
CA ASP A 238 24.20 16.05 3.59
C ASP A 238 25.59 15.96 2.90
N VAL A 239 25.62 15.55 1.63
CA VAL A 239 26.86 15.50 0.85
C VAL A 239 27.44 16.88 0.61
N THR A 240 26.62 17.91 0.37
CA THR A 240 27.09 19.28 0.19
C THR A 240 27.75 19.79 1.48
N VAL A 241 27.11 19.60 2.62
CA VAL A 241 27.66 19.98 3.94
C VAL A 241 28.95 19.21 4.23
N ALA A 242 28.99 17.90 3.96
CA ALA A 242 30.18 17.10 4.18
C ALA A 242 31.37 17.50 3.28
N LEU A 243 31.11 17.98 2.05
CA LEU A 243 32.13 18.52 1.16
C LEU A 243 32.67 19.90 1.59
N GLU A 244 31.92 20.64 2.40
CA GLU A 244 32.36 21.92 2.97
C GLU A 244 33.21 21.72 4.22
N ASP A 245 33.10 20.60 4.93
CA ASP A 245 33.89 20.32 6.13
C ASP A 245 35.30 19.81 5.76
N PRO A 246 36.37 20.59 6.03
CA PRO A 246 37.76 20.21 5.74
C PRO A 246 38.22 18.99 6.57
N LYS A 247 37.58 18.69 7.66
CA LYS A 247 37.94 17.61 8.60
C LYS A 247 37.10 16.36 8.42
N HIS A 248 36.22 16.32 7.44
CA HIS A 248 35.38 15.15 7.21
C HIS A 248 36.21 13.90 6.91
N PRO A 249 35.99 12.78 7.61
CA PRO A 249 36.83 11.58 7.48
C PRO A 249 36.84 11.01 6.06
N ASP A 250 35.75 11.10 5.32
CA ASP A 250 35.64 10.60 3.95
C ASP A 250 35.85 11.69 2.88
N ARG A 251 36.47 12.81 3.23
CA ARG A 251 36.61 13.96 2.34
C ARG A 251 37.20 13.57 0.97
N GLN A 252 38.22 12.74 0.96
CA GLN A 252 38.85 12.32 -0.29
C GLN A 252 37.87 11.52 -1.17
N LEU A 253 37.10 10.63 -0.59
CA LEU A 253 36.07 9.85 -1.30
C LEU A 253 34.93 10.76 -1.78
N LEU A 254 34.49 11.70 -0.95
CA LEU A 254 33.47 12.69 -1.32
C LEU A 254 33.92 13.55 -2.50
N GLU A 255 35.12 14.08 -2.47
CA GLU A 255 35.68 14.86 -3.60
C GLU A 255 35.74 14.01 -4.87
N GLN A 256 36.25 12.80 -4.79
CA GLN A 256 36.40 11.90 -5.93
C GLN A 256 35.08 11.50 -6.57
N TYR A 257 34.06 11.16 -5.75
CA TYR A 257 32.82 10.54 -6.23
C TYR A 257 31.63 11.48 -6.23
N CYS A 258 31.61 12.50 -5.37
CA CYS A 258 30.48 13.40 -5.16
C CYS A 258 30.81 14.87 -5.45
N GLY A 259 32.05 15.25 -5.78
CA GLY A 259 32.46 16.64 -6.06
C GLY A 259 31.64 17.35 -7.15
N TRP A 260 31.04 16.58 -8.06
CA TRP A 260 30.13 17.06 -9.09
C TRP A 260 28.88 17.75 -8.51
N ILE A 261 28.52 17.48 -7.26
CA ILE A 261 27.29 18.02 -6.63
C ILE A 261 27.33 19.55 -6.50
N ARG A 262 28.54 20.14 -6.42
CA ARG A 262 28.71 21.60 -6.34
C ARG A 262 28.11 22.32 -7.55
N GLN A 263 28.13 21.70 -8.73
CA GLN A 263 27.50 22.25 -9.94
C GLN A 263 25.98 22.29 -9.85
N HIS A 264 25.39 21.56 -8.87
CA HIS A 264 23.97 21.45 -8.65
C HIS A 264 23.50 22.16 -7.35
N ALA A 265 24.32 23.01 -6.74
CA ALA A 265 24.00 23.68 -5.48
C ALA A 265 22.70 24.48 -5.56
N GLY A 266 22.42 25.15 -6.67
CA GLY A 266 21.19 25.93 -6.89
C GLY A 266 19.93 25.07 -6.84
N ILE A 267 19.91 23.95 -7.58
CA ILE A 267 18.76 23.06 -7.57
C ILE A 267 18.60 22.36 -6.21
N ILE A 268 19.67 21.99 -5.51
CA ILE A 268 19.61 21.36 -4.19
C ILE A 268 19.01 22.33 -3.18
N THR A 269 19.41 23.60 -3.18
CA THR A 269 18.83 24.65 -2.31
C THR A 269 17.35 24.82 -2.58
N ARG A 270 16.93 24.92 -3.84
CA ARG A 270 15.53 25.00 -4.24
C ARG A 270 14.75 23.78 -3.79
N LEU A 271 15.27 22.57 -4.00
CA LEU A 271 14.63 21.33 -3.59
C LEU A 271 14.50 21.22 -2.07
N LYS A 272 15.47 21.70 -1.29
CA LYS A 272 15.41 21.75 0.17
C LYS A 272 14.24 22.63 0.63
N GLN A 273 14.03 23.79 0.02
CA GLN A 273 12.90 24.69 0.33
C GLN A 273 11.55 24.04 -0.05
N VAL A 274 11.46 23.47 -1.24
CA VAL A 274 10.26 22.78 -1.76
C VAL A 274 9.89 21.57 -0.89
N ASP A 275 10.86 20.81 -0.43
CA ASP A 275 10.66 19.68 0.48
C ASP A 275 10.17 20.15 1.86
N LEU A 276 10.77 21.23 2.41
CA LEU A 276 10.32 21.86 3.66
C LEU A 276 8.85 22.30 3.58
N ILE A 277 8.47 22.99 2.50
CA ILE A 277 7.07 23.39 2.25
C ILE A 277 6.17 22.15 2.23
N SER A 278 6.55 21.13 1.47
CA SER A 278 5.78 19.90 1.34
C SER A 278 5.58 19.21 2.68
N GLN A 279 6.62 19.13 3.51
CA GLN A 279 6.54 18.51 4.83
C GLN A 279 5.64 19.31 5.77
N LYS A 280 5.75 20.64 5.80
CA LYS A 280 4.92 21.51 6.62
C LYS A 280 3.45 21.44 6.25
N VAL A 281 3.14 21.50 4.95
CA VAL A 281 1.76 21.36 4.47
C VAL A 281 1.21 19.96 4.80
N ARG A 282 1.96 18.87 4.56
CA ARG A 282 1.53 17.53 4.94
C ARG A 282 1.25 17.39 6.43
N GLN A 283 2.12 17.96 7.27
CA GLN A 283 1.92 17.93 8.72
C GLN A 283 0.62 18.61 9.11
N HIS A 284 0.37 19.80 8.58
CA HIS A 284 -0.85 20.58 8.84
C HIS A 284 -2.10 19.82 8.37
N ILE A 285 -2.08 19.26 7.16
CA ILE A 285 -3.22 18.53 6.58
C ILE A 285 -3.54 17.21 7.30
N ARG A 286 -2.59 16.59 8.00
CA ARG A 286 -2.87 15.43 8.86
C ARG A 286 -3.76 15.76 10.05
N GLU A 287 -3.82 17.02 10.45
CA GLU A 287 -4.75 17.52 11.46
C GLU A 287 -6.14 17.82 10.89
N GLY A 288 -6.27 17.79 9.56
CA GLY A 288 -7.50 17.99 8.80
C GLY A 288 -7.49 19.28 8.00
N ILE A 289 -8.61 19.54 7.34
CA ILE A 289 -8.88 20.78 6.60
C ILE A 289 -10.08 21.47 7.23
N SER A 290 -9.94 22.75 7.54
CA SER A 290 -10.98 23.65 8.02
C SER A 290 -11.28 24.75 6.99
N SER A 291 -12.25 25.60 7.26
CA SER A 291 -12.52 26.78 6.45
C SER A 291 -11.39 27.83 6.45
N THR A 292 -10.44 27.73 7.39
CA THR A 292 -9.30 28.65 7.56
C THR A 292 -7.96 28.06 7.16
N THR A 293 -7.91 26.80 6.73
CA THR A 293 -6.64 26.10 6.43
C THR A 293 -5.82 26.78 5.34
N GLY A 294 -6.46 27.41 4.35
CA GLY A 294 -5.76 28.19 3.33
C GLY A 294 -4.97 29.34 3.95
N ASP A 295 -5.65 30.17 4.76
CA ASP A 295 -5.06 31.33 5.44
C ASP A 295 -3.97 30.92 6.45
N GLU A 296 -4.19 29.83 7.19
CA GLU A 296 -3.23 29.30 8.17
C GLU A 296 -1.93 28.83 7.50
N VAL A 297 -2.04 28.14 6.36
CA VAL A 297 -0.88 27.67 5.60
C VAL A 297 -0.17 28.83 4.92
N GLU A 298 -0.90 29.82 4.38
CA GLU A 298 -0.31 31.03 3.82
C GLU A 298 0.52 31.77 4.87
N THR A 299 -0.06 32.09 6.02
CA THR A 299 0.64 32.73 7.14
C THR A 299 1.86 31.92 7.61
N MET A 300 1.74 30.60 7.67
CA MET A 300 2.85 29.72 8.04
C MET A 300 4.00 29.81 7.03
N LEU A 301 3.70 29.86 5.72
CA LEU A 301 4.72 29.86 4.67
C LEU A 301 5.37 31.24 4.47
N GLU A 302 4.70 32.35 4.83
CA GLU A 302 5.28 33.68 4.84
C GLU A 302 6.47 33.82 5.79
N LEU A 303 6.57 32.96 6.80
CA LEU A 303 7.69 32.96 7.75
C LEU A 303 9.01 32.42 7.16
N PHE A 304 8.99 31.87 5.94
CA PHE A 304 10.16 31.30 5.33
C PHE A 304 10.74 32.20 4.24
N ASP A 305 12.07 32.41 4.26
CA ASP A 305 12.79 33.05 3.16
C ASP A 305 12.91 32.03 1.98
N LEU A 306 12.06 32.20 0.98
CA LEU A 306 11.92 31.30 -0.15
C LEU A 306 12.46 31.92 -1.45
N GLY A 307 13.27 31.16 -2.18
CA GLY A 307 13.66 31.54 -3.53
C GLY A 307 12.50 31.44 -4.54
N ILE A 308 12.63 32.08 -5.71
CA ILE A 308 11.59 32.24 -6.73
C ILE A 308 10.85 30.93 -7.04
N GLY A 309 11.57 29.84 -7.30
CA GLY A 309 10.93 28.56 -7.64
C GLY A 309 10.17 27.91 -6.47
N ALA A 310 10.62 28.13 -5.22
CA ALA A 310 9.93 27.68 -4.03
C ALA A 310 8.69 28.54 -3.76
N CYS A 311 8.76 29.86 -3.99
CA CYS A 311 7.60 30.76 -3.91
C CYS A 311 6.50 30.37 -4.91
N GLN A 312 6.86 30.05 -6.15
CA GLN A 312 5.88 29.57 -7.15
C GLN A 312 5.19 28.30 -6.70
N TYR A 313 5.95 27.37 -6.12
CA TYR A 313 5.39 26.13 -5.59
C TYR A 313 4.49 26.35 -4.38
N ALA A 314 4.90 27.21 -3.45
CA ALA A 314 4.09 27.63 -2.30
C ALA A 314 2.78 28.26 -2.76
N GLY A 315 2.81 29.21 -3.69
CA GLY A 315 1.61 29.85 -4.24
C GLY A 315 0.62 28.85 -4.84
N MET A 316 1.10 27.88 -5.63
CA MET A 316 0.22 26.81 -6.17
C MET A 316 -0.47 25.98 -5.06
N LEU A 317 0.20 25.75 -3.94
CA LEU A 317 -0.37 25.00 -2.81
C LEU A 317 -1.36 25.87 -2.04
N ILE A 318 -1.03 27.13 -1.78
CA ILE A 318 -1.88 28.09 -1.08
C ILE A 318 -3.19 28.27 -1.87
N ASP A 319 -3.13 28.60 -3.16
CA ASP A 319 -4.32 28.75 -4.01
C ASP A 319 -5.21 27.49 -3.96
N PHE A 320 -4.59 26.32 -4.05
CA PHE A 320 -5.31 25.05 -3.99
C PHE A 320 -5.97 24.84 -2.61
N LEU A 321 -5.28 25.18 -1.50
CA LEU A 321 -5.82 25.01 -0.16
C LEU A 321 -6.95 26.00 0.12
N HIS A 322 -6.87 27.24 -0.35
CA HIS A 322 -7.99 28.18 -0.29
C HIS A 322 -9.24 27.60 -1.00
N GLU A 323 -9.07 27.00 -2.17
CA GLU A 323 -10.20 26.34 -2.86
C GLU A 323 -10.78 25.16 -2.08
N GLN A 324 -9.91 24.38 -1.40
CA GLN A 324 -10.39 23.27 -0.56
C GLN A 324 -11.06 23.78 0.72
N SER A 325 -10.58 24.84 1.33
CA SER A 325 -11.13 25.45 2.54
C SER A 325 -12.55 25.98 2.34
N LYS A 326 -12.86 26.55 1.16
CA LYS A 326 -14.18 27.10 0.82
C LYS A 326 -15.32 26.08 0.91
N VAL A 327 -15.05 24.77 0.73
CA VAL A 327 -16.08 23.74 0.77
C VAL A 327 -16.30 23.17 2.17
N VAL A 328 -15.46 23.51 3.12
CA VAL A 328 -15.57 23.05 4.52
C VAL A 328 -16.46 24.01 5.31
N PRO A 329 -17.54 23.54 5.95
CA PRO A 329 -18.38 24.39 6.78
C PRO A 329 -17.61 25.00 7.96
N VAL A 330 -17.91 26.23 8.31
CA VAL A 330 -17.29 26.92 9.45
C VAL A 330 -17.46 26.09 10.74
N GLY A 331 -16.39 25.93 11.50
CA GLY A 331 -16.36 25.16 12.72
C GLY A 331 -16.26 23.62 12.53
N GLN A 332 -16.16 23.14 11.28
CA GLN A 332 -15.89 21.73 11.01
C GLN A 332 -14.44 21.53 10.57
N VAL A 333 -13.93 20.32 10.83
CA VAL A 333 -12.64 19.85 10.35
C VAL A 333 -12.87 18.58 9.54
N TRP A 334 -12.41 18.59 8.30
CA TRP A 334 -12.59 17.49 7.35
C TRP A 334 -11.27 16.79 7.05
N ILE A 335 -11.33 15.60 6.46
CA ILE A 335 -10.15 14.81 6.11
C ILE A 335 -9.56 15.33 4.81
N GLY A 336 -8.27 15.68 4.84
CA GLY A 336 -7.55 16.27 3.71
C GLY A 336 -6.65 15.31 2.92
N SER A 337 -6.55 14.03 3.33
CA SER A 337 -5.64 13.08 2.69
C SER A 337 -6.20 11.66 2.66
N SER A 338 -5.83 10.91 1.64
CA SER A 338 -6.10 9.47 1.49
C SER A 338 -4.91 8.59 1.92
N GLU A 339 -3.87 9.12 2.57
CA GLU A 339 -2.66 8.38 3.01
C GLU A 339 -3.00 7.08 3.77
N ILE A 340 -4.12 7.04 4.49
CA ILE A 340 -4.57 5.84 5.20
C ILE A 340 -4.86 4.67 4.23
N ILE A 341 -5.41 4.93 3.04
CA ILE A 341 -5.63 3.87 2.03
C ILE A 341 -4.29 3.43 1.41
N GLU A 342 -3.37 4.36 1.16
CA GLU A 342 -2.02 4.00 0.68
C GLU A 342 -1.30 3.11 1.69
N SER A 343 -1.39 3.45 2.98
CA SER A 343 -0.86 2.63 4.08
C SER A 343 -1.51 1.25 4.14
N LEU A 344 -2.82 1.16 3.90
CA LEU A 344 -3.56 -0.09 3.82
C LEU A 344 -3.08 -0.97 2.66
N PHE A 345 -2.87 -0.39 1.49
CA PHE A 345 -2.29 -1.11 0.34
C PHE A 345 -0.85 -1.55 0.61
N GLY A 346 -0.07 -0.75 1.33
CA GLY A 346 1.25 -1.13 1.83
C GLY A 346 1.20 -2.39 2.71
N LYS A 347 0.29 -2.41 3.69
CA LYS A 347 0.05 -3.60 4.55
C LYS A 347 -0.40 -4.81 3.74
N LEU A 348 -1.30 -4.63 2.77
CA LEU A 348 -1.74 -5.72 1.89
C LEU A 348 -0.57 -6.31 1.10
N LYS A 349 0.30 -5.48 0.54
CA LYS A 349 1.52 -5.93 -0.17
C LYS A 349 2.44 -6.73 0.76
N CYS A 350 2.60 -6.33 2.01
CA CYS A 350 3.36 -7.10 3.00
C CYS A 350 2.73 -8.48 3.26
N LEU A 351 1.40 -8.55 3.40
CA LEU A 351 0.68 -9.82 3.56
C LEU A 351 0.81 -10.73 2.32
N GLU A 352 0.86 -10.13 1.12
CA GLU A 352 0.98 -10.85 -0.15
C GLU A 352 2.42 -11.26 -0.48
N HIS A 353 3.43 -10.67 0.14
CA HIS A 353 4.85 -10.95 -0.13
C HIS A 353 5.21 -12.44 0.06
N ASP A 354 4.54 -13.13 0.97
CA ASP A 354 4.66 -14.58 1.16
C ASP A 354 4.02 -15.41 0.04
N GLN A 355 3.33 -14.76 -0.91
CA GLN A 355 2.73 -15.42 -2.08
C GLN A 355 3.67 -15.33 -3.28
N SER A 356 4.05 -16.45 -3.82
CA SER A 356 4.95 -16.54 -4.99
C SER A 356 4.37 -16.01 -6.31
N LYS A 357 3.19 -15.34 -6.30
CA LYS A 357 2.45 -15.08 -7.55
C LYS A 357 1.59 -13.82 -7.44
N GLY A 358 1.75 -12.92 -8.43
CA GLY A 358 0.98 -11.69 -8.53
C GLY A 358 -0.51 -11.90 -8.87
N GLY A 359 -1.29 -10.86 -8.63
CA GLY A 359 -2.74 -10.79 -8.85
C GLY A 359 -3.54 -10.94 -7.56
N PHE A 360 -4.77 -10.41 -7.57
CA PHE A 360 -5.66 -10.48 -6.42
C PHE A 360 -6.06 -11.91 -6.08
N THR A 361 -6.07 -12.22 -4.79
CA THR A 361 -6.54 -13.50 -4.22
C THR A 361 -7.47 -13.19 -3.04
N SER A 362 -8.06 -14.21 -2.42
CA SER A 362 -8.85 -14.01 -1.19
C SER A 362 -8.10 -13.30 -0.07
N LEU A 363 -6.75 -13.26 -0.13
CA LEU A 363 -5.93 -12.58 0.87
C LEU A 363 -6.13 -11.05 0.88
N VAL A 364 -6.70 -10.48 -0.19
CA VAL A 364 -7.11 -9.07 -0.24
C VAL A 364 -8.08 -8.72 0.91
N LEU A 365 -8.87 -9.68 1.41
CA LEU A 365 -9.68 -9.52 2.62
C LEU A 365 -8.82 -9.24 3.87
N GLY A 366 -7.52 -9.49 3.83
CA GLY A 366 -6.58 -9.06 4.86
C GLY A 366 -6.57 -7.54 5.02
N ALA A 367 -6.76 -6.77 3.94
CA ALA A 367 -6.93 -5.32 4.03
C ALA A 367 -8.17 -4.94 4.86
N ALA A 368 -9.31 -5.57 4.60
CA ALA A 368 -10.50 -5.35 5.42
C ALA A 368 -10.31 -5.80 6.89
N ALA A 369 -9.51 -6.85 7.12
CA ALA A 369 -9.18 -7.28 8.48
C ALA A 369 -8.29 -6.27 9.23
N CYS A 370 -7.42 -5.51 8.52
CA CYS A 370 -6.57 -4.46 9.11
C CYS A 370 -7.39 -3.28 9.66
N VAL A 371 -8.51 -2.97 9.05
CA VAL A 371 -9.34 -1.79 9.34
C VAL A 371 -10.29 -2.09 10.49
N GLY A 372 -10.47 -1.13 11.40
CA GLY A 372 -11.25 -1.27 12.62
C GLY A 372 -10.58 -2.17 13.67
N LYS A 373 -11.18 -2.28 14.84
CA LYS A 373 -10.63 -3.07 15.94
C LYS A 373 -10.60 -4.57 15.63
N VAL A 374 -9.59 -5.26 16.14
CA VAL A 374 -9.47 -6.71 16.13
C VAL A 374 -9.41 -7.17 17.60
N ASP A 375 -10.55 -7.45 18.18
CA ASP A 375 -10.72 -7.94 19.54
C ASP A 375 -11.40 -9.31 19.57
N VAL A 376 -11.69 -9.79 20.77
CA VAL A 376 -12.32 -11.11 20.99
C VAL A 376 -13.72 -11.15 20.39
N ASP A 377 -14.50 -10.07 20.53
CA ASP A 377 -15.91 -10.04 20.11
C ASP A 377 -16.02 -10.04 18.58
N VAL A 378 -15.20 -9.21 17.90
CA VAL A 378 -15.13 -9.18 16.42
C VAL A 378 -14.69 -10.53 15.86
N VAL A 379 -13.65 -11.15 16.45
CA VAL A 379 -13.17 -12.46 15.98
C VAL A 379 -14.19 -13.54 16.26
N LYS A 380 -14.85 -13.54 17.42
CA LYS A 380 -15.93 -14.47 17.78
C LYS A 380 -17.08 -14.37 16.77
N ALA A 381 -17.60 -13.17 16.54
CA ALA A 381 -18.66 -12.92 15.56
C ALA A 381 -18.26 -13.37 14.15
N ALA A 382 -17.05 -13.06 13.71
CA ALA A 382 -16.54 -13.50 12.42
C ALA A 382 -16.46 -15.03 12.30
N MET A 383 -16.03 -15.72 13.36
CA MET A 383 -15.96 -17.18 13.36
C MET A 383 -17.34 -17.85 13.46
N GLN A 384 -18.33 -17.16 13.99
CA GLN A 384 -19.71 -17.66 14.03
C GLN A 384 -20.43 -17.44 12.69
N GLN A 385 -20.34 -16.24 12.11
CA GLN A 385 -21.16 -15.80 10.98
C GLN A 385 -20.56 -16.12 9.61
N VAL A 386 -19.21 -16.16 9.48
CA VAL A 386 -18.54 -16.34 8.19
C VAL A 386 -17.87 -17.71 8.11
N LYS A 387 -18.22 -18.51 7.10
CA LYS A 387 -17.56 -19.79 6.79
C LYS A 387 -16.44 -19.61 5.75
N THR A 388 -15.52 -20.56 5.67
CA THR A 388 -14.50 -20.57 4.60
C THR A 388 -15.15 -20.67 3.20
N ALA A 389 -16.32 -21.32 3.08
CA ALA A 389 -17.09 -21.39 1.85
C ALA A 389 -17.58 -20.00 1.39
N ASP A 390 -17.99 -19.14 2.34
CA ASP A 390 -18.47 -17.79 2.05
C ASP A 390 -17.33 -16.92 1.50
N VAL A 391 -16.11 -17.05 2.08
CA VAL A 391 -14.90 -16.41 1.54
C VAL A 391 -14.63 -16.88 0.11
N ALA A 392 -14.76 -18.17 -0.17
CA ALA A 392 -14.56 -18.72 -1.52
C ALA A 392 -15.64 -18.24 -2.50
N ALA A 393 -16.90 -18.15 -2.05
CA ALA A 393 -18.02 -17.64 -2.85
C ALA A 393 -17.82 -16.15 -3.17
N TRP A 394 -17.50 -15.33 -2.16
CA TRP A 394 -17.18 -13.91 -2.34
C TRP A 394 -16.02 -13.71 -3.32
N THR A 395 -14.93 -14.46 -3.15
CA THR A 395 -13.76 -14.36 -4.02
C THR A 395 -14.11 -14.66 -5.49
N ARG A 396 -14.93 -15.70 -5.73
CA ARG A 396 -15.39 -16.02 -7.09
C ARG A 396 -16.33 -14.97 -7.66
N GLY A 397 -17.23 -14.43 -6.84
CA GLY A 397 -18.17 -13.39 -7.25
C GLY A 397 -17.48 -12.07 -7.59
N GLN A 398 -16.49 -11.66 -6.79
CA GLN A 398 -15.81 -10.38 -6.96
C GLN A 398 -14.68 -10.41 -8.01
N MET A 399 -13.90 -11.48 -8.06
CA MET A 399 -12.67 -11.53 -8.87
C MET A 399 -12.76 -12.52 -10.04
N GLY A 400 -13.84 -13.30 -10.10
CA GLY A 400 -13.97 -14.38 -11.10
C GLY A 400 -12.84 -15.39 -10.98
N THR A 401 -12.25 -15.76 -12.12
CA THR A 401 -11.10 -16.67 -12.15
C THR A 401 -9.81 -15.90 -11.91
N THR A 402 -9.16 -16.15 -10.78
CA THR A 402 -7.89 -15.50 -10.43
C THR A 402 -6.79 -15.77 -11.47
N LEU A 403 -5.83 -14.84 -11.61
CA LEU A 403 -4.68 -15.01 -12.52
C LEU A 403 -3.93 -16.32 -12.28
N LEU A 404 -3.82 -16.74 -11.02
CA LEU A 404 -3.22 -18.03 -10.66
C LEU A 404 -4.02 -19.21 -11.22
N SER A 405 -5.35 -19.17 -11.13
CA SER A 405 -6.22 -20.20 -11.69
C SER A 405 -6.15 -20.22 -13.22
N LYS A 406 -6.21 -19.03 -13.86
CA LYS A 406 -6.03 -18.90 -15.32
C LYS A 406 -4.68 -19.48 -15.76
N ARG A 407 -3.59 -19.17 -15.06
CA ARG A 407 -2.26 -19.70 -15.34
C ARG A 407 -2.19 -21.23 -15.17
N ARG A 408 -2.78 -21.77 -14.09
CA ARG A 408 -2.85 -23.23 -13.88
C ARG A 408 -3.67 -23.92 -14.96
N GLN A 409 -4.77 -23.36 -15.40
CA GLN A 409 -5.59 -23.88 -16.48
C GLN A 409 -4.81 -23.89 -17.80
N ALA A 410 -4.23 -22.75 -18.19
CA ALA A 410 -3.47 -22.63 -19.42
C ALA A 410 -2.26 -23.57 -19.46
N LEU A 411 -1.38 -23.50 -18.46
CA LEU A 411 -0.15 -24.30 -18.42
C LEU A 411 -0.40 -25.75 -18.02
N GLY A 412 -1.38 -26.04 -17.17
CA GLY A 412 -1.73 -27.38 -16.74
C GLY A 412 -2.43 -28.21 -17.85
N ALA A 413 -3.24 -27.55 -18.67
CA ALA A 413 -3.85 -28.20 -19.85
C ALA A 413 -2.79 -28.56 -20.89
N TRP A 414 -1.83 -27.67 -21.14
CA TRP A 414 -0.70 -27.92 -22.04
C TRP A 414 0.17 -29.08 -21.55
N ARG A 415 0.54 -29.12 -20.25
CA ARG A 415 1.31 -30.22 -19.65
C ARG A 415 0.58 -31.57 -19.77
N ARG A 416 -0.74 -31.60 -19.57
CA ARG A 416 -1.57 -32.81 -19.72
C ARG A 416 -1.59 -33.29 -21.18
N LYS A 417 -1.76 -32.34 -22.13
CA LYS A 417 -1.71 -32.68 -23.58
C LYS A 417 -0.31 -33.18 -23.98
N LYS A 418 0.78 -32.56 -23.47
CA LYS A 418 2.15 -33.00 -23.73
C LYS A 418 2.40 -34.43 -23.19
N LYS A 419 2.07 -34.70 -21.90
CA LYS A 419 2.20 -36.02 -21.30
C LYS A 419 1.36 -37.08 -22.02
N LYS A 420 0.15 -36.72 -22.49
CA LYS A 420 -0.69 -37.64 -23.28
C LYS A 420 -0.04 -37.95 -24.63
N ARG A 421 0.54 -36.95 -25.32
CA ARG A 421 1.28 -37.15 -26.58
C ARG A 421 2.52 -38.01 -26.40
N GLU A 422 3.29 -37.77 -25.32
CA GLU A 422 4.48 -38.55 -24.99
C GLU A 422 4.11 -40.04 -24.68
N ARG A 423 3.02 -40.28 -23.91
CA ARG A 423 2.52 -41.63 -23.64
C ARG A 423 2.03 -42.32 -24.90
N LEU A 424 1.40 -41.61 -25.83
CA LEU A 424 0.95 -42.15 -27.11
C LEU A 424 2.12 -42.43 -28.04
N LYS A 425 3.19 -41.62 -28.01
CA LYS A 425 4.43 -41.90 -28.76
C LYS A 425 5.15 -43.12 -28.21
N LYS A 426 5.26 -43.26 -26.86
CA LYS A 426 5.85 -44.48 -26.24
C LYS A 426 5.06 -45.76 -26.55
N LYS A 427 3.72 -45.68 -26.63
CA LYS A 427 2.89 -46.84 -27.03
C LYS A 427 2.96 -47.19 -28.52
N LYS A 428 3.49 -46.30 -29.37
CA LYS A 428 3.63 -46.53 -30.81
C LYS A 428 5.05 -46.93 -31.23
N LEU A 429 6.01 -47.04 -30.32
CA LEU A 429 7.30 -47.66 -30.61
C LEU A 429 7.13 -49.19 -30.53
N PRO A 430 7.51 -49.94 -31.56
CA PRO A 430 7.48 -51.40 -31.53
C PRO A 430 8.49 -51.93 -30.50
N GLU A 431 8.13 -53.03 -29.80
CA GLU A 431 8.91 -53.67 -28.73
C GLU A 431 10.28 -54.22 -29.16
N ASN A 432 10.65 -54.10 -30.44
CA ASN A 432 11.87 -54.73 -31.00
C ASN A 432 13.13 -53.84 -30.95
N MET A 433 13.15 -52.71 -30.19
CA MET A 433 14.36 -51.87 -30.05
C MET A 433 14.99 -51.86 -28.65
N GLU A 434 14.58 -52.77 -27.76
CA GLU A 434 15.17 -52.81 -26.39
C GLU A 434 16.28 -53.83 -26.20
N GLN A 435 16.78 -54.49 -27.27
CA GLN A 435 17.84 -55.50 -27.14
C GLN A 435 19.23 -55.16 -27.67
N GLU A 436 19.49 -53.93 -28.09
CA GLU A 436 20.85 -53.50 -28.51
C GLU A 436 21.35 -52.27 -27.75
N SER A 437 21.51 -52.36 -26.45
CA SER A 437 22.44 -51.46 -25.73
C SER A 437 22.86 -52.02 -24.37
N THR A 438 23.41 -53.21 -24.37
CA THR A 438 24.29 -53.69 -23.30
C THR A 438 25.71 -53.74 -23.81
N GLY A 439 26.37 -52.62 -23.85
CA GLY A 439 27.78 -52.50 -24.17
C GLY A 439 28.29 -51.20 -23.54
N ASP A 440 28.57 -51.26 -22.26
CA ASP A 440 29.31 -50.22 -21.56
C ASP A 440 30.80 -50.50 -21.71
N PRO A 441 31.56 -49.61 -22.29
CA PRO A 441 32.96 -49.51 -21.97
C PRO A 441 33.29 -48.04 -21.64
N LEU A 442 33.43 -47.72 -20.36
CA LEU A 442 34.32 -46.66 -19.86
C LEU A 442 34.04 -46.32 -18.37
N ARG A 443 34.30 -47.32 -17.51
CA ARG A 443 34.79 -47.04 -16.18
C ARG A 443 36.30 -47.18 -16.20
N GLN A 444 37.00 -46.06 -16.31
CA GLN A 444 38.33 -45.89 -15.70
C GLN A 444 38.79 -44.45 -15.81
N VAL A 445 39.30 -43.95 -14.65
CA VAL A 445 40.19 -42.81 -14.51
C VAL A 445 39.49 -41.44 -14.55
N VAL A 446 39.43 -40.63 -13.51
CA VAL A 446 40.50 -40.04 -12.67
C VAL A 446 39.85 -39.47 -11.41
N GLY A 447 40.43 -39.76 -10.26
CA GLY A 447 40.32 -38.96 -9.08
C GLY A 447 41.16 -37.71 -9.19
N PHE A 448 40.60 -36.64 -8.68
CA PHE A 448 41.25 -35.62 -7.82
C PHE A 448 40.14 -34.77 -7.24
#